data_f088d2a2f8adc2b84748222562e3a74b
#
_entry.id   f088d2a2f8adc2b84748222562e3a74b
#
_cell.length_a   1.000
_cell.length_b   1.000
_cell.length_c   1.000
_cell.angle_alpha   90.00
_cell.angle_beta   90.00
_cell.angle_gamma   90.00
#
_symmetry.space_group_name_H-M   'P 1'
#
loop_
_entity.id
_entity.type
_entity.pdbx_description
1 polymer ?
#
loop_
_entity_poly.entity_id
_entity_poly.type
_entity_poly.pdbx_seq_one_letter_code
_entity_poly.pdbx_strand_id
1 'polypeptide(L)'
;MDLDKNGQMQQENVDRGRYQVSVVDQLSNRPVENARVRISYTGDPDSVIEELVTNSSGRTPVIELKTPPLEYSMEPVEQQPYAEYTVQIDAEGFESEEVAGSEVLPQVLSSQPVMLAARSVSEEYQRIVIPPHTLFYEYPPKIEEAEIKPVNETGEIVLSKVVVPEYVIVHDGPVGDTSAENYYVRYKDYIKNVASSEIYATWPEDTIRANVLAIMSFTLNRVYTEWYR
;
A
#
# COMPACT_ATOMS: atom_id res chain seq x y z
N MET A 1 28.55 -1.49 10.66
CA MET A 1 28.68 -2.02 12.02
C MET A 1 29.24 -0.90 12.85
N ASP A 2 28.35 -0.07 13.41
CA ASP A 2 28.75 1.12 14.16
C ASP A 2 28.89 0.79 15.63
N LEU A 3 30.05 1.12 16.20
CA LEU A 3 30.31 1.04 17.62
C LEU A 3 30.01 2.40 18.27
N ASP A 4 29.40 2.38 19.44
CA ASP A 4 29.20 3.58 20.23
C ASP A 4 30.55 4.18 20.68
N LYS A 5 30.53 5.39 21.25
CA LYS A 5 31.74 6.08 21.73
C LYS A 5 32.48 5.34 22.85
N ASN A 6 31.87 4.27 23.38
CA ASN A 6 32.45 3.41 24.46
C ASN A 6 32.87 2.04 23.93
N GLY A 7 32.82 1.77 22.61
CA GLY A 7 33.21 0.50 22.01
C GLY A 7 32.24 -0.65 22.29
N GLN A 8 31.01 -0.36 22.71
CA GLN A 8 29.93 -1.34 22.83
C GLN A 8 29.18 -1.42 21.51
N MET A 9 28.85 -2.64 21.08
CA MET A 9 27.93 -2.84 19.97
C MET A 9 26.62 -2.12 20.32
N GLN A 10 26.23 -1.15 19.50
CA GLN A 10 24.86 -0.63 19.57
C GLN A 10 23.94 -1.83 19.40
N GLN A 11 23.13 -2.13 20.41
CA GLN A 11 21.97 -2.98 20.24
C GLN A 11 21.14 -2.28 19.16
N GLU A 12 21.08 -2.86 17.96
CA GLU A 12 20.16 -2.42 16.94
C GLU A 12 18.78 -2.36 17.59
N ASN A 13 18.24 -1.18 17.70
CA ASN A 13 16.90 -0.96 18.22
C ASN A 13 15.95 -1.48 17.15
N VAL A 14 15.67 -2.79 17.17
CA VAL A 14 14.84 -3.50 16.21
C VAL A 14 13.46 -3.66 16.83
N ASP A 15 12.46 -3.13 16.18
CA ASP A 15 11.05 -3.31 16.55
C ASP A 15 10.44 -4.51 15.79
N ARG A 16 9.15 -4.78 15.99
CA ARG A 16 8.41 -5.84 15.32
C ARG A 16 7.09 -5.34 14.80
N GLY A 17 6.76 -5.77 13.58
CA GLY A 17 5.46 -5.60 12.97
C GLY A 17 4.75 -6.94 12.81
N ARG A 18 3.42 -6.94 12.81
CA ARG A 18 2.62 -8.13 12.52
C ARG A 18 2.39 -8.22 11.02
N TYR A 19 2.42 -9.44 10.50
CA TYR A 19 2.27 -9.68 9.07
C TYR A 19 1.33 -10.84 8.79
N GLN A 20 0.51 -10.71 7.74
CA GLN A 20 -0.39 -11.74 7.26
C GLN A 20 -0.54 -11.67 5.74
N VAL A 21 -0.49 -12.83 5.09
CA VAL A 21 -0.78 -12.96 3.65
C VAL A 21 -2.18 -13.51 3.46
N SER A 22 -2.91 -12.97 2.48
CA SER A 22 -4.22 -13.48 2.05
C SER A 22 -4.19 -13.82 0.57
N VAL A 23 -4.57 -15.04 0.23
CA VAL A 23 -4.48 -15.59 -1.13
C VAL A 23 -5.86 -15.93 -1.65
N VAL A 24 -6.20 -15.42 -2.84
CA VAL A 24 -7.46 -15.69 -3.53
C VAL A 24 -7.20 -16.08 -4.99
N ASP A 25 -8.12 -16.82 -5.56
CA ASP A 25 -8.17 -17.10 -7.00
C ASP A 25 -8.53 -15.82 -7.76
N GLN A 26 -7.76 -15.46 -8.78
CA GLN A 26 -7.90 -14.23 -9.54
C GLN A 26 -9.25 -14.11 -10.26
N LEU A 27 -9.80 -15.20 -10.75
CA LEU A 27 -11.04 -15.21 -11.53
C LEU A 27 -12.29 -15.29 -10.65
N SER A 28 -12.27 -16.20 -9.69
CA SER A 28 -13.44 -16.48 -8.84
C SER A 28 -13.48 -15.67 -7.56
N ASN A 29 -12.37 -15.02 -7.19
CA ASN A 29 -12.18 -14.32 -5.92
C ASN A 29 -12.37 -15.22 -4.68
N ARG A 30 -12.27 -16.55 -4.86
CA ARG A 30 -12.41 -17.52 -3.79
C ARG A 30 -11.09 -17.68 -3.03
N PRO A 31 -11.14 -17.88 -1.70
CA PRO A 31 -9.95 -18.19 -0.92
C PRO A 31 -9.20 -19.40 -1.47
N VAL A 32 -7.87 -19.33 -1.51
CA VAL A 32 -7.00 -20.46 -1.85
C VAL A 32 -6.47 -21.05 -0.56
N GLU A 33 -6.94 -22.25 -0.21
CA GLU A 33 -6.48 -23.01 0.94
C GLU A 33 -5.24 -23.82 0.61
N ASN A 34 -4.38 -24.08 1.61
CA ASN A 34 -3.14 -24.84 1.48
C ASN A 34 -2.10 -24.25 0.52
N ALA A 35 -2.20 -22.93 0.21
CA ALA A 35 -1.11 -22.25 -0.48
C ALA A 35 0.09 -22.17 0.46
N ARG A 36 1.26 -22.57 -0.04
CA ARG A 36 2.54 -22.44 0.65
C ARG A 36 3.06 -21.01 0.44
N VAL A 37 3.40 -20.36 1.54
CA VAL A 37 3.89 -18.98 1.55
C VAL A 37 5.27 -18.96 2.20
N ARG A 38 6.30 -18.61 1.44
CA ARG A 38 7.67 -18.44 1.92
C ARG A 38 7.99 -16.96 2.01
N ILE A 39 8.58 -16.55 3.12
CA ILE A 39 8.92 -15.15 3.40
C ILE A 39 10.43 -15.04 3.61
N SER A 40 11.03 -14.07 2.96
CA SER A 40 12.45 -13.72 3.07
C SER A 40 12.64 -12.19 3.09
N TYR A 41 13.82 -11.71 3.43
CA TYR A 41 14.13 -10.28 3.23
C TYR A 41 14.27 -9.99 1.73
N THR A 42 13.79 -8.83 1.29
CA THR A 42 13.89 -8.45 -0.13
C THR A 42 15.35 -8.35 -0.61
N GLY A 43 16.28 -7.97 0.28
CA GLY A 43 17.71 -7.95 -0.03
C GLY A 43 18.40 -9.33 -0.02
N ASP A 44 17.74 -10.38 0.48
CA ASP A 44 18.24 -11.76 0.55
C ASP A 44 17.09 -12.77 0.34
N PRO A 45 16.54 -12.85 -0.89
CA PRO A 45 15.34 -13.64 -1.18
C PRO A 45 15.56 -15.15 -1.08
N ASP A 46 16.81 -15.62 -1.13
CA ASP A 46 17.14 -17.05 -1.03
C ASP A 46 17.13 -17.55 0.41
N SER A 47 17.25 -16.65 1.40
CA SER A 47 17.25 -17.00 2.82
C SER A 47 15.82 -16.93 3.39
N VAL A 48 15.07 -18.02 3.23
CA VAL A 48 13.70 -18.12 3.78
C VAL A 48 13.76 -18.06 5.30
N ILE A 49 13.04 -17.10 5.88
CA ILE A 49 12.94 -16.87 7.33
C ILE A 49 11.66 -17.46 7.92
N GLU A 50 10.58 -17.55 7.14
CA GLU A 50 9.30 -18.12 7.54
C GLU A 50 8.68 -18.91 6.38
N GLU A 51 8.08 -20.07 6.71
CA GLU A 51 7.26 -20.85 5.78
C GLU A 51 5.90 -21.11 6.42
N LEU A 52 4.85 -20.67 5.76
CA LEU A 52 3.49 -20.68 6.24
C LEU A 52 2.56 -21.37 5.23
N VAL A 53 1.35 -21.73 5.69
CA VAL A 53 0.30 -22.30 4.83
C VAL A 53 -1.00 -21.57 5.08
N THR A 54 -1.76 -21.29 4.01
CA THR A 54 -3.07 -20.64 4.12
C THR A 54 -4.14 -21.61 4.60
N ASN A 55 -5.07 -21.10 5.40
CA ASN A 55 -6.24 -21.82 5.90
C ASN A 55 -7.41 -21.78 4.89
N SER A 56 -8.57 -22.32 5.27
CA SER A 56 -9.80 -22.34 4.46
C SER A 56 -10.34 -20.94 4.09
N SER A 57 -9.89 -19.89 4.76
CA SER A 57 -10.19 -18.51 4.42
C SER A 57 -9.11 -17.87 3.51
N GLY A 58 -8.16 -18.66 3.02
CA GLY A 58 -7.04 -18.20 2.20
C GLY A 58 -6.01 -17.35 2.96
N ARG A 59 -5.96 -17.42 4.29
CA ARG A 59 -5.09 -16.58 5.12
C ARG A 59 -4.04 -17.39 5.84
N THR A 60 -2.82 -16.85 5.89
CA THR A 60 -1.78 -17.39 6.78
C THR A 60 -2.10 -17.06 8.24
N PRO A 61 -1.48 -17.75 9.21
CA PRO A 61 -1.36 -17.22 10.56
C PRO A 61 -0.74 -15.81 10.54
N VAL A 62 -1.08 -15.00 11.54
CA VAL A 62 -0.38 -13.74 11.78
C VAL A 62 0.96 -14.05 12.44
N ILE A 63 2.04 -13.53 11.87
CA ILE A 63 3.39 -13.69 12.41
C ILE A 63 3.98 -12.33 12.77
N GLU A 64 5.09 -12.32 13.52
CA GLU A 64 5.87 -11.14 13.83
C GLU A 64 7.16 -11.13 13.01
N LEU A 65 7.40 -10.04 12.29
CA LEU A 65 8.61 -9.80 11.52
C LEU A 65 9.39 -8.61 12.09
N LYS A 66 10.70 -8.59 11.89
CA LYS A 66 11.56 -7.49 12.33
C LYS A 66 11.28 -6.25 11.50
N THR A 67 11.28 -5.10 12.16
CA THR A 67 11.09 -3.79 11.51
C THR A 67 12.08 -2.78 12.09
N PRO A 68 12.31 -1.65 11.40
CA PRO A 68 12.95 -0.50 12.01
C PRO A 68 12.20 0.00 13.25
N PRO A 69 12.83 0.85 14.09
CA PRO A 69 12.17 1.46 15.22
C PRO A 69 10.91 2.25 14.87
N LEU A 70 9.92 2.24 15.75
CA LEU A 70 8.67 2.98 15.58
C LEU A 70 8.91 4.48 15.33
N GLU A 71 9.92 5.04 15.98
CA GLU A 71 10.27 6.46 15.91
C GLU A 71 10.51 6.92 14.46
N TYR A 72 11.02 6.03 13.58
CA TYR A 72 11.28 6.37 12.17
C TYR A 72 10.00 6.64 11.37
N SER A 73 8.85 6.16 11.84
CA SER A 73 7.55 6.41 11.20
C SER A 73 6.76 7.52 11.88
N MET A 74 7.23 8.05 13.00
CA MET A 74 6.52 9.08 13.78
C MET A 74 6.98 10.50 13.50
N GLU A 75 8.19 10.66 12.98
CA GLU A 75 8.79 11.95 12.63
C GLU A 75 9.40 11.89 11.24
N PRO A 76 9.49 13.00 10.50
CA PRO A 76 10.21 13.05 9.23
C PRO A 76 11.70 12.79 9.47
N VAL A 77 12.19 11.64 9.02
CA VAL A 77 13.60 11.23 9.12
C VAL A 77 14.08 10.73 7.76
N GLU A 78 15.40 10.68 7.57
CA GLU A 78 15.99 10.15 6.33
C GLU A 78 15.99 8.61 6.29
N GLN A 79 15.79 7.95 7.43
CA GLN A 79 15.80 6.51 7.55
C GLN A 79 14.48 5.91 7.09
N GLN A 80 14.56 4.78 6.38
CA GLN A 80 13.38 4.01 5.96
C GLN A 80 12.62 3.51 7.19
N PRO A 81 11.31 3.82 7.32
CA PRO A 81 10.52 3.49 8.51
C PRO A 81 9.88 2.11 8.49
N TYR A 82 10.11 1.31 7.46
CA TYR A 82 9.57 -0.03 7.29
C TYR A 82 10.67 -1.02 6.87
N ALA A 83 10.41 -2.30 7.06
CA ALA A 83 11.21 -3.37 6.47
C ALA A 83 10.53 -3.92 5.22
N GLU A 84 11.32 -4.33 4.24
CA GLU A 84 10.84 -4.92 2.99
C GLU A 84 11.05 -6.43 2.98
N TYR A 85 9.98 -7.16 2.65
CA TYR A 85 9.99 -8.60 2.56
C TYR A 85 9.56 -9.08 1.18
N THR A 86 10.16 -10.18 0.74
CA THR A 86 9.73 -10.91 -0.44
C THR A 86 8.89 -12.09 -0.02
N VAL A 87 7.75 -12.25 -0.67
CA VAL A 87 6.78 -13.33 -0.42
C VAL A 87 6.66 -14.16 -1.68
N GLN A 88 6.96 -15.45 -1.58
CA GLN A 88 6.79 -16.42 -2.66
C GLN A 88 5.60 -17.33 -2.33
N ILE A 89 4.69 -17.49 -3.27
CA ILE A 89 3.45 -18.23 -3.06
C ILE A 89 3.34 -19.34 -4.10
N ASP A 90 3.15 -20.56 -3.61
CA ASP A 90 2.92 -21.75 -4.43
C ASP A 90 1.63 -22.43 -3.99
N ALA A 91 0.74 -22.76 -4.94
CA ALA A 91 -0.47 -23.53 -4.67
C ALA A 91 -0.75 -24.52 -5.80
N GLU A 92 -1.31 -25.66 -5.46
CA GLU A 92 -1.67 -26.69 -6.44
C GLU A 92 -2.73 -26.18 -7.42
N GLY A 93 -2.46 -26.27 -8.71
CA GLY A 93 -3.36 -25.81 -9.77
C GLY A 93 -3.24 -24.32 -10.12
N PHE A 94 -2.33 -23.60 -9.48
CA PHE A 94 -2.09 -22.18 -9.72
C PHE A 94 -0.66 -21.93 -10.24
N GLU A 95 -0.47 -20.79 -10.87
CA GLU A 95 0.86 -20.29 -11.19
C GLU A 95 1.53 -19.80 -9.90
N SER A 96 2.85 -20.01 -9.81
CA SER A 96 3.62 -19.48 -8.67
C SER A 96 3.79 -17.97 -8.82
N GLU A 97 3.68 -17.27 -7.71
CA GLU A 97 3.78 -15.80 -7.69
C GLU A 97 4.81 -15.33 -6.67
N GLU A 98 5.54 -14.28 -7.00
CA GLU A 98 6.47 -13.61 -6.11
C GLU A 98 6.11 -12.13 -5.98
N VAL A 99 5.93 -11.68 -4.75
CA VAL A 99 5.76 -10.28 -4.41
C VAL A 99 7.01 -9.79 -3.68
N ALA A 100 7.81 -8.97 -4.33
CA ALA A 100 9.01 -8.38 -3.74
C ALA A 100 8.72 -6.94 -3.27
N GLY A 101 9.29 -6.54 -2.12
CA GLY A 101 9.10 -5.21 -1.56
C GLY A 101 7.82 -5.04 -0.72
N SER A 102 7.28 -6.14 -0.17
CA SER A 102 6.15 -6.04 0.76
C SER A 102 6.58 -5.36 2.05
N GLU A 103 5.96 -4.23 2.36
CA GLU A 103 6.35 -3.36 3.47
C GLU A 103 5.72 -3.81 4.79
N VAL A 104 6.53 -3.85 5.83
CA VAL A 104 6.09 -4.14 7.21
C VAL A 104 6.51 -3.03 8.14
N LEU A 105 5.51 -2.34 8.69
CA LEU A 105 5.68 -1.27 9.66
C LEU A 105 5.69 -1.81 11.09
N PRO A 106 6.39 -1.13 12.02
CA PRO A 106 6.42 -1.53 13.43
C PRO A 106 5.05 -1.43 14.10
N GLN A 107 4.76 -2.39 15.00
CA GLN A 107 3.61 -2.43 15.91
C GLN A 107 2.21 -2.48 15.26
N VAL A 108 2.10 -2.46 13.93
CA VAL A 108 0.84 -2.60 13.20
C VAL A 108 0.74 -3.94 12.47
N LEU A 109 -0.45 -4.27 11.95
CA LEU A 109 -0.67 -5.41 11.08
C LEU A 109 -0.58 -4.99 9.63
N SER A 110 0.47 -5.40 8.94
CA SER A 110 0.58 -5.33 7.48
C SER A 110 -0.09 -6.55 6.87
N SER A 111 -0.94 -6.35 5.88
CA SER A 111 -1.65 -7.45 5.20
C SER A 111 -1.33 -7.40 3.71
N GLN A 112 -0.77 -8.50 3.18
CA GLN A 112 -0.43 -8.65 1.77
C GLN A 112 -1.52 -9.48 1.06
N PRO A 113 -2.39 -8.87 0.26
CA PRO A 113 -3.29 -9.61 -0.62
C PRO A 113 -2.54 -10.10 -1.86
N VAL A 114 -2.84 -11.33 -2.27
CA VAL A 114 -2.28 -11.96 -3.46
C VAL A 114 -3.42 -12.63 -4.23
N MET A 115 -3.43 -12.46 -5.56
CA MET A 115 -4.41 -13.08 -6.45
C MET A 115 -3.68 -14.05 -7.38
N LEU A 116 -3.86 -15.35 -7.18
CA LEU A 116 -3.22 -16.37 -8.01
C LEU A 116 -4.01 -16.65 -9.29
N ALA A 117 -3.33 -16.66 -10.41
CA ALA A 117 -3.88 -17.15 -11.68
C ALA A 117 -3.91 -18.68 -11.69
N ALA A 118 -4.98 -19.28 -12.23
CA ALA A 118 -5.01 -20.72 -12.48
C ALA A 118 -3.89 -21.07 -13.48
N ARG A 119 -3.20 -22.19 -13.22
CA ARG A 119 -2.07 -22.61 -14.05
C ARG A 119 -2.52 -22.80 -15.50
N SER A 120 -2.00 -21.99 -16.37
CA SER A 120 -2.11 -22.16 -17.81
C SER A 120 -1.01 -23.09 -18.30
N VAL A 121 -1.05 -23.49 -19.57
CA VAL A 121 -0.04 -24.38 -20.19
C VAL A 121 1.33 -23.68 -20.36
N SER A 122 1.43 -22.38 -20.05
CA SER A 122 2.68 -21.61 -20.08
C SER A 122 3.29 -21.53 -18.68
N GLU A 123 4.54 -21.97 -18.56
CA GLU A 123 5.31 -21.97 -17.29
C GLU A 123 5.91 -20.59 -16.98
N GLU A 124 5.21 -19.49 -17.20
CA GLU A 124 5.73 -18.16 -16.83
C GLU A 124 5.49 -17.87 -15.35
N TYR A 125 6.60 -17.66 -14.65
CA TYR A 125 6.60 -17.22 -13.25
C TYR A 125 6.26 -15.72 -13.18
N GLN A 126 5.19 -15.38 -12.49
CA GLN A 126 4.79 -13.98 -12.33
C GLN A 126 5.50 -13.37 -11.12
N ARG A 127 6.19 -12.26 -11.36
CA ARG A 127 6.86 -11.48 -10.31
C ARG A 127 6.26 -10.08 -10.23
N ILE A 128 5.74 -9.72 -9.06
CA ILE A 128 5.27 -8.37 -8.75
C ILE A 128 6.35 -7.68 -7.90
N VAL A 129 6.77 -6.50 -8.32
CA VAL A 129 7.71 -5.67 -7.57
C VAL A 129 6.96 -4.44 -7.07
N ILE A 130 6.89 -4.29 -5.75
CA ILE A 130 6.34 -3.10 -5.10
C ILE A 130 7.47 -2.07 -5.05
N PRO A 131 7.32 -0.89 -5.69
CA PRO A 131 8.34 0.14 -5.63
C PRO A 131 8.44 0.70 -4.21
N PRO A 132 9.63 1.17 -3.78
CA PRO A 132 9.81 1.80 -2.49
C PRO A 132 8.88 2.98 -2.29
N HIS A 133 8.35 3.12 -1.10
CA HIS A 133 7.54 4.25 -0.70
C HIS A 133 8.38 5.52 -0.56
N THR A 134 7.90 6.66 -1.01
CA THR A 134 8.67 7.92 -1.01
C THR A 134 8.37 8.85 0.16
N LEU A 135 7.56 8.43 1.13
CA LEU A 135 7.12 9.26 2.25
C LEU A 135 8.27 9.72 3.18
N PHE A 136 9.40 9.03 3.17
CA PHE A 136 10.60 9.35 3.96
C PHE A 136 11.70 10.08 3.18
N TYR A 137 11.46 10.36 1.88
CA TYR A 137 12.33 11.21 1.07
C TYR A 137 11.90 12.68 1.12
N GLU A 138 12.64 13.52 0.41
CA GLU A 138 12.19 14.91 0.17
C GLU A 138 10.83 14.92 -0.51
N TYR A 139 9.88 15.58 0.13
CA TYR A 139 8.56 15.78 -0.45
C TYR A 139 8.68 16.73 -1.64
N PRO A 140 7.96 16.51 -2.73
CA PRO A 140 7.89 17.46 -3.80
C PRO A 140 7.39 18.82 -3.26
N PRO A 141 7.86 19.95 -3.80
CA PRO A 141 7.37 21.25 -3.38
C PRO A 141 5.86 21.31 -3.53
N LYS A 142 5.19 21.91 -2.53
CA LYS A 142 3.75 22.12 -2.61
C LYS A 142 3.42 22.97 -3.83
N ILE A 143 2.44 22.53 -4.60
CA ILE A 143 1.84 23.33 -5.66
C ILE A 143 1.10 24.49 -4.97
N GLU A 144 1.39 25.73 -5.35
CA GLU A 144 0.72 26.89 -4.78
C GLU A 144 -0.79 26.87 -5.08
N GLU A 145 -1.60 27.23 -4.11
CA GLU A 145 -3.08 27.33 -4.27
C GLU A 145 -3.50 28.30 -5.40
N ALA A 146 -2.63 29.24 -5.78
CA ALA A 146 -2.86 30.15 -6.91
C ALA A 146 -3.01 29.44 -8.26
N GLU A 147 -2.58 28.17 -8.38
CA GLU A 147 -2.82 27.33 -9.56
C GLU A 147 -4.22 26.71 -9.59
N ILE A 148 -4.99 26.86 -8.52
CA ILE A 148 -6.38 26.46 -8.47
C ILE A 148 -7.15 27.36 -9.44
N LYS A 149 -7.75 26.77 -10.47
CA LYS A 149 -8.57 27.52 -11.43
C LYS A 149 -9.70 28.27 -10.71
N PRO A 150 -9.96 29.54 -11.08
CA PRO A 150 -11.09 30.26 -10.56
C PRO A 150 -12.36 29.47 -10.84
N VAL A 151 -13.20 29.32 -9.82
CA VAL A 151 -14.52 28.67 -9.95
C VAL A 151 -15.30 29.39 -11.04
N ASN A 152 -15.70 28.67 -12.08
CA ASN A 152 -16.63 29.21 -13.07
C ASN A 152 -17.98 29.40 -12.39
N GLU A 153 -18.42 30.64 -12.26
CA GLU A 153 -19.67 31.02 -11.59
C GLU A 153 -20.94 30.31 -12.12
N THR A 154 -20.84 29.64 -13.26
CA THR A 154 -21.96 28.95 -13.92
C THR A 154 -21.99 27.44 -13.69
N GLY A 155 -21.12 26.90 -12.86
CA GLY A 155 -20.91 25.45 -12.77
C GLY A 155 -21.08 24.81 -11.38
N GLU A 156 -21.45 25.56 -10.36
CA GLU A 156 -21.58 25.03 -9.02
C GLU A 156 -22.81 24.11 -8.91
N ILE A 157 -22.57 22.81 -8.75
CA ILE A 157 -23.63 21.87 -8.37
C ILE A 157 -23.71 21.92 -6.84
N VAL A 158 -24.71 22.61 -6.34
CA VAL A 158 -25.10 22.51 -4.94
C VAL A 158 -25.91 21.24 -4.75
N LEU A 159 -25.26 20.20 -4.21
CA LEU A 159 -25.96 18.97 -3.83
C LEU A 159 -26.71 19.21 -2.53
N SER A 160 -28.00 18.89 -2.50
CA SER A 160 -28.84 18.96 -1.28
C SER A 160 -28.42 17.92 -0.22
N LYS A 161 -27.60 16.95 -0.60
CA LYS A 161 -27.05 15.89 0.26
C LYS A 161 -25.63 15.57 -0.14
N VAL A 162 -24.81 15.20 0.82
CA VAL A 162 -23.48 14.64 0.52
C VAL A 162 -23.65 13.28 -0.15
N VAL A 163 -23.14 13.16 -1.36
CA VAL A 163 -23.15 11.92 -2.14
C VAL A 163 -21.73 11.41 -2.27
N VAL A 164 -21.47 10.21 -1.75
CA VAL A 164 -20.20 9.53 -1.91
C VAL A 164 -20.32 8.61 -3.12
N PRO A 165 -19.55 8.81 -4.19
CA PRO A 165 -19.62 7.97 -5.38
C PRO A 165 -19.08 6.58 -5.08
N GLU A 166 -19.59 5.56 -5.78
CA GLU A 166 -19.03 4.20 -5.70
C GLU A 166 -17.69 4.10 -6.43
N TYR A 167 -17.56 4.84 -7.54
CA TYR A 167 -16.35 4.89 -8.36
C TYR A 167 -15.95 6.33 -8.65
N VAL A 168 -14.66 6.54 -8.82
CA VAL A 168 -14.08 7.77 -9.38
C VAL A 168 -13.32 7.43 -10.65
N ILE A 169 -13.22 8.39 -11.56
CA ILE A 169 -12.38 8.28 -12.75
C ILE A 169 -11.03 8.89 -12.41
N VAL A 170 -9.97 8.08 -12.48
CA VAL A 170 -8.59 8.53 -12.33
C VAL A 170 -7.99 8.68 -13.72
N HIS A 171 -7.57 9.89 -14.04
CA HIS A 171 -6.88 10.23 -15.29
C HIS A 171 -5.38 10.07 -15.09
N ASP A 172 -4.75 9.17 -15.85
CA ASP A 172 -3.32 8.86 -15.75
C ASP A 172 -2.47 9.79 -16.61
N GLY A 173 -2.55 11.08 -16.32
CA GLY A 173 -1.77 12.07 -17.04
C GLY A 173 -2.09 13.52 -16.66
N PRO A 174 -1.40 14.49 -17.29
CA PRO A 174 -1.69 15.91 -17.11
C PRO A 174 -3.12 16.26 -17.50
N VAL A 175 -3.70 17.23 -16.81
CA VAL A 175 -5.04 17.75 -17.13
C VAL A 175 -5.09 18.25 -18.58
N GLY A 176 -5.97 17.67 -19.39
CA GLY A 176 -6.11 18.00 -20.81
C GLY A 176 -5.35 17.11 -21.78
N ASP A 177 -4.58 16.15 -21.32
CA ASP A 177 -4.00 15.11 -22.17
C ASP A 177 -5.05 14.07 -22.54
N THR A 178 -5.65 14.23 -23.72
CA THR A 178 -6.68 13.32 -24.23
C THR A 178 -6.15 11.94 -24.66
N SER A 179 -4.83 11.74 -24.66
CA SER A 179 -4.19 10.46 -24.97
C SER A 179 -3.97 9.60 -23.74
N ALA A 180 -4.02 10.17 -22.54
CA ALA A 180 -3.85 9.47 -21.29
C ALA A 180 -5.08 8.61 -20.96
N GLU A 181 -4.83 7.46 -20.32
CA GLU A 181 -5.89 6.51 -19.99
C GLU A 181 -6.72 6.97 -18.78
N ASN A 182 -7.98 6.57 -18.76
CA ASN A 182 -8.90 6.83 -17.66
C ASN A 182 -9.28 5.51 -17.01
N TYR A 183 -9.05 5.41 -15.70
CA TYR A 183 -9.34 4.23 -14.90
C TYR A 183 -10.56 4.45 -14.02
N TYR A 184 -11.51 3.50 -14.02
CA TYR A 184 -12.61 3.46 -13.07
C TYR A 184 -12.15 2.77 -11.78
N VAL A 185 -11.91 3.54 -10.74
CA VAL A 185 -11.40 3.06 -9.45
C VAL A 185 -12.52 3.16 -8.42
N ARG A 186 -12.70 2.11 -7.62
CA ARG A 186 -13.63 2.19 -6.49
C ARG A 186 -13.19 3.31 -5.54
N TYR A 187 -14.10 4.19 -5.15
CA TYR A 187 -13.80 5.33 -4.29
C TYR A 187 -13.07 4.92 -3.00
N LYS A 188 -13.51 3.82 -2.38
CA LYS A 188 -12.86 3.27 -1.20
C LYS A 188 -11.39 2.92 -1.43
N ASP A 189 -11.06 2.34 -2.58
CA ASP A 189 -9.69 1.91 -2.88
C ASP A 189 -8.82 3.10 -3.28
N TYR A 190 -9.42 4.08 -3.97
CA TYR A 190 -8.79 5.37 -4.22
C TYR A 190 -8.39 6.08 -2.91
N ILE A 191 -9.33 6.21 -1.95
CA ILE A 191 -9.05 6.86 -0.66
C ILE A 191 -7.98 6.13 0.14
N LYS A 192 -7.99 4.80 0.12
CA LYS A 192 -6.92 4.00 0.79
C LYS A 192 -5.55 4.28 0.16
N ASN A 193 -5.48 4.29 -1.16
CA ASN A 193 -4.23 4.54 -1.88
C ASN A 193 -3.68 5.94 -1.57
N VAL A 194 -4.52 6.97 -1.64
CA VAL A 194 -4.11 8.35 -1.31
C VAL A 194 -3.68 8.45 0.15
N ALA A 195 -4.46 7.90 1.09
CA ALA A 195 -4.14 7.97 2.51
C ALA A 195 -2.81 7.26 2.83
N SER A 196 -2.55 6.09 2.22
CA SER A 196 -1.29 5.37 2.43
C SER A 196 -0.07 6.09 1.83
N SER A 197 -0.29 7.02 0.90
CA SER A 197 0.75 7.86 0.32
C SER A 197 1.02 9.15 1.12
N GLU A 198 0.21 9.45 2.13
CA GLU A 198 0.33 10.69 2.92
C GLU A 198 0.72 10.43 4.38
N ILE A 199 0.28 9.32 4.97
CA ILE A 199 0.50 9.00 6.38
C ILE A 199 0.76 7.52 6.60
N TYR A 200 1.44 7.19 7.69
CA TYR A 200 1.68 5.81 8.08
C TYR A 200 0.58 5.25 8.98
N ALA A 201 0.34 3.94 8.88
CA ALA A 201 -0.61 3.23 9.72
C ALA A 201 -0.20 3.17 11.22
N THR A 202 1.02 3.59 11.55
CA THR A 202 1.55 3.73 12.92
C THR A 202 1.09 5.01 13.63
N TRP A 203 0.53 5.97 12.88
CA TRP A 203 0.04 7.22 13.47
C TRP A 203 -1.22 7.00 14.33
N PRO A 204 -1.50 7.90 15.30
CA PRO A 204 -2.71 7.79 16.11
C PRO A 204 -3.99 7.71 15.27
N GLU A 205 -4.92 6.85 15.65
CA GLU A 205 -6.15 6.57 14.89
C GLU A 205 -6.94 7.83 14.58
N ASP A 206 -7.03 8.76 15.52
CA ASP A 206 -7.75 10.03 15.31
C ASP A 206 -7.07 10.91 14.25
N THR A 207 -5.73 10.88 14.17
CA THR A 207 -4.97 11.57 13.13
C THR A 207 -5.25 10.94 11.76
N ILE A 208 -5.23 9.61 11.66
CA ILE A 208 -5.57 8.89 10.43
C ILE A 208 -7.00 9.22 9.99
N ARG A 209 -7.96 9.20 10.92
CA ARG A 209 -9.36 9.56 10.63
C ARG A 209 -9.51 10.99 10.12
N ALA A 210 -8.83 11.94 10.77
CA ALA A 210 -8.87 13.34 10.36
C ALA A 210 -8.29 13.53 8.94
N ASN A 211 -7.16 12.90 8.64
CA ASN A 211 -6.56 12.94 7.32
C ASN A 211 -7.47 12.31 6.25
N VAL A 212 -8.03 11.13 6.50
CA VAL A 212 -8.97 10.47 5.58
C VAL A 212 -10.19 11.36 5.30
N LEU A 213 -10.76 12.02 6.29
CA LEU A 213 -11.88 12.94 6.11
C LEU A 213 -11.48 14.18 5.30
N ALA A 214 -10.26 14.70 5.47
CA ALA A 214 -9.74 15.79 4.67
C ALA A 214 -9.56 15.37 3.20
N ILE A 215 -8.98 14.20 2.93
CA ILE A 215 -8.84 13.62 1.59
C ILE A 215 -10.23 13.44 0.94
N MET A 216 -11.18 12.88 1.67
CA MET A 216 -12.55 12.69 1.16
C MET A 216 -13.19 14.03 0.79
N SER A 217 -13.08 15.04 1.66
CA SER A 217 -13.64 16.38 1.41
C SER A 217 -13.01 17.01 0.18
N PHE A 218 -11.69 16.94 0.06
CA PHE A 218 -10.96 17.44 -1.10
C PHE A 218 -11.39 16.74 -2.40
N THR A 219 -11.43 15.41 -2.39
CA THR A 219 -11.80 14.61 -3.57
C THR A 219 -13.25 14.88 -4.00
N LEU A 220 -14.19 14.91 -3.04
CA LEU A 220 -15.60 15.17 -3.36
C LEU A 220 -15.79 16.58 -3.91
N ASN A 221 -15.07 17.57 -3.37
CA ASN A 221 -15.10 18.91 -3.93
C ASN A 221 -14.62 18.90 -5.38
N ARG A 222 -13.51 18.24 -5.70
CA ARG A 222 -12.99 18.12 -7.06
C ARG A 222 -13.97 17.43 -8.02
N VAL A 223 -14.55 16.30 -7.61
CA VAL A 223 -15.49 15.53 -8.42
C VAL A 223 -16.74 16.34 -8.76
N TYR A 224 -17.25 17.15 -7.82
CA TYR A 224 -18.54 17.83 -8.00
C TYR A 224 -18.44 19.30 -8.42
N THR A 225 -17.35 19.98 -8.14
CA THR A 225 -17.31 21.45 -8.32
C THR A 225 -16.33 21.94 -9.38
N GLU A 226 -15.21 21.25 -9.65
CA GLU A 226 -14.17 21.98 -10.34
C GLU A 226 -13.81 21.51 -11.74
N TRP A 227 -13.46 20.28 -11.98
CA TRP A 227 -12.62 20.03 -13.16
C TRP A 227 -13.04 18.88 -14.03
N TYR A 228 -13.94 18.05 -13.58
CA TYR A 228 -14.11 16.71 -14.13
C TYR A 228 -15.53 16.48 -14.66
N ARG A 229 -16.01 17.47 -15.36
CA ARG A 229 -17.28 17.38 -16.07
C ARG A 229 -17.08 17.11 -17.55
#